data_a89902bdeaf1f92b09bd15f7f75ec01f
#
_entry.id   a89902bdeaf1f92b09bd15f7f75ec01f
#
_cell.length_a   1.000
_cell.length_b   1.000
_cell.length_c   1.000
_cell.angle_alpha   90.00
_cell.angle_beta   90.00
_cell.angle_gamma   90.00
#
_symmetry.space_group_name_H-M   'P 1'
#
loop_
_entity.id
_entity.type
_entity.pdbx_description
1 polymer ?
#
loop_
_entity_poly.entity_id
_entity_poly.type
_entity_poly.pdbx_seq_one_letter_code
_entity_poly.pdbx_strand_id
1 'polypeptide(L)'
;MRTEQQRTRVATAVALLAPPAASAALLLIRNRIDNTNIALVLVVVVVAVSTLGRRTAGLLAAVSSAAWFDFFHTRPFYSFAIKSHDDVITAGLLLAVGIIVSELAIRGRRHRATAVSHGYDISRIHGVAELVADGERSDFIVMAVASELRDLLTLGDVRFERTPFDDDKPMPTLDRSGNVYIGNIEWGADSMGLPTTVALGVDGNGRQWGRFILLPTPGLPVPFERRVVAVALADQAGAALAVGNGVTR
;
A
#
# COMPACT_ATOMS: atom_id res chain seq x y z
N MET A 1 -4.23 -1.54 -18.17
CA MET A 1 -5.58 -1.04 -17.87
C MET A 1 -6.71 -2.08 -18.00
N ARG A 2 -6.76 -2.96 -19.03
CA ARG A 2 -7.83 -3.98 -19.17
C ARG A 2 -7.87 -5.02 -18.04
N THR A 3 -6.74 -5.46 -17.53
CA THR A 3 -6.63 -6.49 -16.47
C THR A 3 -7.10 -6.03 -15.08
N GLU A 4 -6.89 -4.78 -14.71
CA GLU A 4 -7.37 -4.24 -13.44
C GLU A 4 -8.88 -4.04 -13.42
N GLN A 5 -9.43 -3.55 -14.54
CA GLN A 5 -10.86 -3.37 -14.70
C GLN A 5 -11.60 -4.72 -14.68
N GLN A 6 -11.00 -5.75 -15.24
CA GLN A 6 -11.53 -7.11 -15.23
C GLN A 6 -11.49 -7.72 -13.82
N ARG A 7 -10.40 -7.57 -13.08
CA ARG A 7 -10.31 -7.99 -11.66
C ARG A 7 -11.34 -7.29 -10.78
N THR A 8 -11.59 -6.00 -11.02
CA THR A 8 -12.62 -5.25 -10.27
C THR A 8 -14.01 -5.79 -10.53
N ARG A 9 -14.35 -6.05 -11.78
CA ARG A 9 -15.68 -6.61 -12.16
C ARG A 9 -15.88 -7.99 -11.56
N VAL A 10 -14.87 -8.85 -11.60
CA VAL A 10 -14.92 -10.19 -10.98
C VAL A 10 -15.10 -10.09 -9.47
N ALA A 11 -14.33 -9.26 -8.78
CA ALA A 11 -14.46 -9.08 -7.33
C ALA A 11 -15.85 -8.56 -6.92
N THR A 12 -16.41 -7.62 -7.68
CA THR A 12 -17.76 -7.10 -7.43
C THR A 12 -18.85 -8.15 -7.73
N ALA A 13 -18.70 -8.91 -8.81
CA ALA A 13 -19.63 -9.99 -9.14
C ALA A 13 -19.62 -11.10 -8.07
N VAL A 14 -18.42 -11.50 -7.62
CA VAL A 14 -18.28 -12.49 -6.52
C VAL A 14 -18.87 -11.94 -5.21
N ALA A 15 -18.67 -10.66 -4.89
CA ALA A 15 -19.24 -10.04 -3.69
C ALA A 15 -20.78 -10.03 -3.68
N LEU A 16 -21.41 -9.89 -4.83
CA LEU A 16 -22.86 -9.88 -4.95
C LEU A 16 -23.47 -11.28 -5.08
N LEU A 17 -22.75 -12.23 -5.73
CA LEU A 17 -23.30 -13.56 -6.04
C LEU A 17 -22.95 -14.62 -5.01
N ALA A 18 -21.81 -14.54 -4.34
CA ALA A 18 -21.39 -15.55 -3.37
C ALA A 18 -22.31 -15.63 -2.12
N PRO A 19 -22.75 -14.51 -1.50
CA PRO A 19 -23.65 -14.57 -0.37
C PRO A 19 -25.03 -15.19 -0.69
N PRO A 20 -25.75 -14.79 -1.75
CA PRO A 20 -27.03 -15.44 -2.08
C PRO A 20 -26.86 -16.91 -2.46
N ALA A 21 -25.78 -17.27 -3.17
CA ALA A 21 -25.50 -18.67 -3.51
C ALA A 21 -25.25 -19.52 -2.25
N ALA A 22 -24.46 -19.00 -1.31
CA ALA A 22 -24.22 -19.65 -0.02
C ALA A 22 -25.54 -19.77 0.80
N SER A 23 -26.32 -18.71 0.90
CA SER A 23 -27.61 -18.70 1.61
C SER A 23 -28.59 -19.69 0.99
N ALA A 24 -28.69 -19.75 -0.34
CA ALA A 24 -29.53 -20.70 -1.04
C ALA A 24 -29.07 -22.16 -0.83
N ALA A 25 -27.76 -22.41 -0.85
CA ALA A 25 -27.22 -23.75 -0.57
C ALA A 25 -27.54 -24.19 0.87
N LEU A 26 -27.49 -23.28 1.83
CA LEU A 26 -27.79 -23.55 3.23
C LEU A 26 -29.29 -23.85 3.48
N LEU A 27 -30.20 -23.49 2.56
CA LEU A 27 -31.60 -23.86 2.61
C LEU A 27 -31.79 -25.39 2.63
N LEU A 28 -30.91 -26.15 1.96
CA LEU A 28 -31.00 -27.61 1.90
C LEU A 28 -30.80 -28.27 3.27
N ILE A 29 -30.12 -27.62 4.19
CA ILE A 29 -29.74 -28.15 5.50
C ILE A 29 -30.32 -27.35 6.68
N ARG A 30 -31.11 -26.30 6.38
CA ARG A 30 -31.61 -25.37 7.40
C ARG A 30 -32.44 -26.04 8.51
N ASN A 31 -33.06 -27.20 8.24
CA ASN A 31 -33.81 -27.95 9.24
C ASN A 31 -32.92 -28.70 10.24
N ARG A 32 -31.60 -28.74 10.01
CA ARG A 32 -30.59 -29.43 10.85
C ARG A 32 -29.60 -28.47 11.50
N ILE A 33 -29.65 -27.18 11.14
CA ILE A 33 -28.67 -26.20 11.57
C ILE A 33 -29.40 -24.95 12.06
N ASP A 34 -28.95 -24.41 13.20
CA ASP A 34 -29.49 -23.19 13.78
C ASP A 34 -29.11 -21.94 12.93
N ASN A 35 -29.97 -20.92 12.96
CA ASN A 35 -29.76 -19.65 12.26
C ASN A 35 -28.39 -19.00 12.62
N THR A 36 -27.93 -19.19 13.87
CA THR A 36 -26.61 -18.71 14.30
C THR A 36 -25.47 -19.32 13.49
N ASN A 37 -25.52 -20.64 13.23
CA ASN A 37 -24.50 -21.32 12.45
C ASN A 37 -24.52 -20.87 10.97
N ILE A 38 -25.71 -20.60 10.44
CA ILE A 38 -25.88 -20.05 9.09
C ILE A 38 -25.24 -18.65 9.01
N ALA A 39 -25.48 -17.80 10.00
CA ALA A 39 -24.85 -16.48 10.09
C ALA A 39 -23.31 -16.57 10.12
N LEU A 40 -22.74 -17.51 10.88
CA LEU A 40 -21.30 -17.74 10.94
C LEU A 40 -20.72 -18.18 9.59
N VAL A 41 -21.41 -19.05 8.85
CA VAL A 41 -20.98 -19.43 7.49
C VAL A 41 -20.97 -18.20 6.55
N LEU A 42 -21.96 -17.32 6.64
CA LEU A 42 -21.99 -16.10 5.86
C LEU A 42 -20.86 -15.15 6.24
N VAL A 43 -20.46 -15.06 7.52
CA VAL A 43 -19.26 -14.33 7.94
C VAL A 43 -18.03 -14.89 7.24
N VAL A 44 -17.87 -16.21 7.19
CA VAL A 44 -16.74 -16.83 6.47
C VAL A 44 -16.74 -16.47 4.99
N VAL A 45 -17.90 -16.43 4.34
CA VAL A 45 -18.03 -15.99 2.94
C VAL A 45 -17.59 -14.52 2.79
N VAL A 46 -18.03 -13.63 3.69
CA VAL A 46 -17.61 -12.21 3.69
C VAL A 46 -16.10 -12.08 3.84
N VAL A 47 -15.50 -12.85 4.77
CA VAL A 47 -14.04 -12.88 4.95
C VAL A 47 -13.35 -13.33 3.67
N ALA A 48 -13.78 -14.44 3.08
CA ALA A 48 -13.21 -14.97 1.84
C ALA A 48 -13.30 -13.96 0.69
N VAL A 49 -14.44 -13.30 0.50
CA VAL A 49 -14.61 -12.25 -0.53
C VAL A 49 -13.72 -11.04 -0.23
N SER A 50 -13.60 -10.64 1.03
CA SER A 50 -12.73 -9.54 1.46
C SER A 50 -11.25 -9.82 1.13
N THR A 51 -10.84 -11.10 1.01
CA THR A 51 -9.49 -11.47 0.58
C THR A 51 -9.22 -11.19 -0.91
N LEU A 52 -10.20 -10.90 -1.74
CA LEU A 52 -10.02 -10.50 -3.14
C LEU A 52 -9.47 -9.07 -3.35
N GLY A 53 -9.27 -8.33 -2.26
CA GLY A 53 -8.36 -7.17 -2.27
C GLY A 53 -8.99 -5.79 -2.38
N ARG A 54 -10.31 -5.65 -2.44
CA ARG A 54 -10.96 -4.31 -2.50
C ARG A 54 -11.89 -4.09 -1.32
N ARG A 55 -11.77 -2.92 -0.68
CA ARG A 55 -12.62 -2.49 0.44
C ARG A 55 -14.10 -2.53 0.07
N THR A 56 -14.43 -2.08 -1.14
CA THR A 56 -15.80 -2.07 -1.67
C THR A 56 -16.38 -3.48 -1.85
N ALA A 57 -15.59 -4.48 -2.25
CA ALA A 57 -16.04 -5.85 -2.41
C ALA A 57 -16.41 -6.49 -1.06
N GLY A 58 -15.60 -6.29 -0.02
CA GLY A 58 -15.91 -6.76 1.33
C GLY A 58 -17.18 -6.14 1.92
N LEU A 59 -17.36 -4.82 1.76
CA LEU A 59 -18.56 -4.12 2.21
C LEU A 59 -19.81 -4.60 1.45
N LEU A 60 -19.72 -4.74 0.13
CA LEU A 60 -20.84 -5.26 -0.68
C LEU A 60 -21.19 -6.69 -0.29
N ALA A 61 -20.20 -7.55 -0.03
CA ALA A 61 -20.43 -8.90 0.44
C ALA A 61 -21.11 -8.93 1.82
N ALA A 62 -20.74 -8.04 2.75
CA ALA A 62 -21.35 -7.95 4.06
C ALA A 62 -22.82 -7.51 3.98
N VAL A 63 -23.11 -6.46 3.21
CA VAL A 63 -24.50 -5.99 2.99
C VAL A 63 -25.33 -7.05 2.27
N SER A 64 -24.77 -7.69 1.23
CA SER A 64 -25.43 -8.78 0.51
C SER A 64 -25.71 -9.97 1.43
N SER A 65 -24.77 -10.37 2.29
CA SER A 65 -24.94 -11.47 3.26
C SER A 65 -26.07 -11.17 4.25
N ALA A 66 -26.13 -9.96 4.81
CA ALA A 66 -27.18 -9.55 5.73
C ALA A 66 -28.56 -9.57 5.06
N ALA A 67 -28.67 -9.01 3.85
CA ALA A 67 -29.92 -8.97 3.11
C ALA A 67 -30.44 -10.37 2.74
N TRP A 68 -29.56 -11.27 2.27
CA TRP A 68 -29.97 -12.62 1.88
C TRP A 68 -30.17 -13.54 3.08
N PHE A 69 -29.47 -13.30 4.20
CA PHE A 69 -29.77 -13.97 5.46
C PHE A 69 -31.18 -13.63 5.92
N ASP A 70 -31.56 -12.35 5.93
CA ASP A 70 -32.90 -11.90 6.29
C ASP A 70 -33.95 -12.55 5.37
N PHE A 71 -33.77 -12.48 4.06
CA PHE A 71 -34.73 -12.98 3.08
C PHE A 71 -34.97 -14.50 3.19
N PHE A 72 -33.93 -15.31 3.37
CA PHE A 72 -34.05 -16.77 3.33
C PHE A 72 -34.24 -17.44 4.70
N HIS A 73 -33.73 -16.83 5.77
CA HIS A 73 -33.63 -17.50 7.08
C HIS A 73 -34.44 -16.82 8.18
N THR A 74 -34.96 -15.60 7.94
CA THR A 74 -35.78 -14.88 8.92
C THR A 74 -37.28 -15.04 8.63
N ARG A 75 -38.13 -15.14 9.66
CA ARG A 75 -39.57 -15.24 9.49
C ARG A 75 -40.21 -13.84 9.39
N PRO A 76 -41.18 -13.58 8.48
CA PRO A 76 -41.74 -14.48 7.47
C PRO A 76 -40.77 -14.70 6.29
N PHE A 77 -40.52 -15.98 5.97
CA PHE A 77 -39.60 -16.36 4.90
C PHE A 77 -39.97 -15.70 3.55
N TYR A 78 -38.93 -15.43 2.73
CA TYR A 78 -39.07 -14.79 1.40
C TYR A 78 -39.68 -13.38 1.46
N SER A 79 -39.47 -12.68 2.56
CA SER A 79 -39.90 -11.30 2.78
C SER A 79 -38.79 -10.51 3.47
N PHE A 80 -38.64 -9.25 3.11
CA PHE A 80 -37.77 -8.31 3.82
C PHE A 80 -38.46 -7.63 5.00
N ALA A 81 -39.60 -8.16 5.46
CA ALA A 81 -40.34 -7.62 6.60
C ALA A 81 -39.81 -8.20 7.91
N ILE A 82 -38.90 -7.51 8.55
CA ILE A 82 -38.35 -7.90 9.87
C ILE A 82 -39.40 -7.58 10.94
N LYS A 83 -40.00 -8.61 11.55
CA LYS A 83 -41.02 -8.45 12.62
C LYS A 83 -40.47 -8.74 14.00
N SER A 84 -39.30 -9.38 14.11
CA SER A 84 -38.67 -9.76 15.38
C SER A 84 -37.50 -8.85 15.72
N HIS A 85 -37.43 -8.39 16.97
CA HIS A 85 -36.28 -7.62 17.46
C HIS A 85 -34.98 -8.43 17.38
N ASP A 86 -35.04 -9.74 17.64
CA ASP A 86 -33.87 -10.63 17.61
C ASP A 86 -33.28 -10.79 16.22
N ASP A 87 -34.13 -10.77 15.19
CA ASP A 87 -33.68 -10.84 13.79
C ASP A 87 -32.97 -9.54 13.35
N VAL A 88 -33.47 -8.38 13.80
CA VAL A 88 -32.82 -7.08 13.58
C VAL A 88 -31.41 -7.06 14.22
N ILE A 89 -31.34 -7.54 15.46
CA ILE A 89 -30.06 -7.61 16.19
C ILE A 89 -29.09 -8.55 15.46
N THR A 90 -29.55 -9.72 15.04
CA THR A 90 -28.73 -10.71 14.31
C THR A 90 -28.21 -10.14 12.98
N ALA A 91 -29.08 -9.53 12.17
CA ALA A 91 -28.68 -8.88 10.93
C ALA A 91 -27.70 -7.72 11.16
N GLY A 92 -27.94 -6.90 12.18
CA GLY A 92 -27.05 -5.83 12.58
C GLY A 92 -25.68 -6.31 13.04
N LEU A 93 -25.62 -7.37 13.83
CA LEU A 93 -24.37 -8.00 14.29
C LEU A 93 -23.62 -8.62 13.11
N LEU A 94 -24.31 -9.31 12.19
CA LEU A 94 -23.69 -9.86 10.98
C LEU A 94 -23.03 -8.77 10.13
N LEU A 95 -23.73 -7.66 9.95
CA LEU A 95 -23.21 -6.51 9.22
C LEU A 95 -21.99 -5.90 9.94
N ALA A 96 -22.07 -5.67 11.24
CA ALA A 96 -20.99 -5.10 12.04
C ALA A 96 -19.74 -6.00 12.00
N VAL A 97 -19.90 -7.30 12.23
CA VAL A 97 -18.81 -8.28 12.15
C VAL A 97 -18.22 -8.32 10.75
N GLY A 98 -19.07 -8.33 9.70
CA GLY A 98 -18.62 -8.31 8.30
C GLY A 98 -17.76 -7.08 7.98
N ILE A 99 -18.15 -5.89 8.47
CA ILE A 99 -17.39 -4.65 8.29
C ILE A 99 -16.05 -4.72 9.03
N ILE A 100 -16.06 -5.10 10.32
CA ILE A 100 -14.84 -5.18 11.14
C ILE A 100 -13.85 -6.17 10.54
N VAL A 101 -14.31 -7.36 10.17
CA VAL A 101 -13.44 -8.38 9.58
C VAL A 101 -12.91 -7.96 8.22
N SER A 102 -13.72 -7.30 7.39
CA SER A 102 -13.27 -6.74 6.11
C SER A 102 -12.16 -5.72 6.31
N GLU A 103 -12.31 -4.83 7.28
CA GLU A 103 -11.29 -3.81 7.59
C GLU A 103 -10.00 -4.46 8.13
N LEU A 104 -10.13 -5.44 9.01
CA LEU A 104 -8.99 -6.17 9.58
C LEU A 104 -8.25 -6.98 8.52
N ALA A 105 -8.95 -7.62 7.58
CA ALA A 105 -8.35 -8.35 6.47
C ALA A 105 -7.58 -7.43 5.52
N ILE A 106 -8.02 -6.20 5.34
CA ILE A 106 -7.32 -5.20 4.52
C ILE A 106 -6.05 -4.70 5.23
N ARG A 107 -6.15 -4.39 6.53
CA ARG A 107 -5.00 -3.97 7.36
C ARG A 107 -3.93 -5.06 7.41
N GLY A 108 -4.32 -6.30 7.66
CA GLY A 108 -3.40 -7.44 7.73
C GLY A 108 -2.63 -7.67 6.43
N ARG A 109 -3.22 -7.36 5.27
CA ARG A 109 -2.51 -7.45 3.98
C ARG A 109 -1.54 -6.31 3.75
N ARG A 110 -1.89 -5.09 4.14
CA ARG A 110 -0.97 -3.95 4.08
C ARG A 110 0.28 -4.25 4.91
N HIS A 111 0.12 -4.74 6.13
CA HIS A 111 1.25 -5.11 6.99
C HIS A 111 2.11 -6.25 6.42
N ARG A 112 1.53 -7.24 5.74
CA ARG A 112 2.31 -8.31 5.09
C ARG A 112 3.07 -7.81 3.86
N ALA A 113 2.46 -6.97 3.03
CA ALA A 113 3.14 -6.37 1.90
C ALA A 113 4.32 -5.49 2.36
N THR A 114 4.13 -4.73 3.44
CA THR A 114 5.16 -3.91 4.07
C THR A 114 6.30 -4.78 4.65
N ALA A 115 5.99 -5.90 5.31
CA ALA A 115 7.02 -6.79 5.88
C ALA A 115 7.89 -7.48 4.81
N VAL A 116 7.33 -7.82 3.66
CA VAL A 116 8.10 -8.40 2.54
C VAL A 116 8.97 -7.34 1.86
N SER A 117 8.47 -6.11 1.69
CA SER A 117 9.27 -5.01 1.13
C SER A 117 10.42 -4.61 2.04
N HIS A 118 10.23 -4.60 3.37
CA HIS A 118 11.31 -4.29 4.32
C HIS A 118 12.52 -5.24 4.22
N GLY A 119 12.31 -6.52 3.92
CA GLY A 119 13.40 -7.47 3.73
C GLY A 119 14.26 -7.14 2.50
N TYR A 120 13.66 -6.76 1.39
CA TYR A 120 14.36 -6.32 0.18
C TYR A 120 15.03 -4.96 0.36
N ASP A 121 14.38 -4.04 1.05
CA ASP A 121 14.87 -2.68 1.27
C ASP A 121 16.10 -2.67 2.20
N ILE A 122 16.13 -3.52 3.22
CA ILE A 122 17.29 -3.69 4.11
C ILE A 122 18.49 -4.27 3.35
N SER A 123 18.30 -5.22 2.45
CA SER A 123 19.39 -5.79 1.66
C SER A 123 20.03 -4.78 0.71
N ARG A 124 19.25 -3.85 0.14
CA ARG A 124 19.75 -2.75 -0.71
C ARG A 124 20.61 -1.77 0.10
N ILE A 125 20.16 -1.38 1.27
CA ILE A 125 20.93 -0.52 2.18
C ILE A 125 22.24 -1.21 2.59
N HIS A 126 22.22 -2.51 2.89
CA HIS A 126 23.43 -3.27 3.23
C HIS A 126 24.43 -3.35 2.08
N GLY A 127 23.97 -3.58 0.84
CA GLY A 127 24.84 -3.63 -0.33
C GLY A 127 25.60 -2.33 -0.57
N VAL A 128 24.94 -1.18 -0.41
CA VAL A 128 25.62 0.12 -0.53
C VAL A 128 26.53 0.38 0.67
N ALA A 129 26.12 0.00 1.89
CA ALA A 129 26.97 0.14 3.09
C ALA A 129 28.26 -0.69 2.99
N GLU A 130 28.20 -1.87 2.39
CA GLU A 130 29.35 -2.72 2.13
C GLU A 130 30.35 -2.04 1.18
N LEU A 131 29.88 -1.42 0.08
CA LEU A 131 30.72 -0.63 -0.82
C LEU A 131 31.41 0.55 -0.10
N VAL A 132 30.69 1.21 0.82
CA VAL A 132 31.27 2.28 1.64
C VAL A 132 32.33 1.73 2.60
N ALA A 133 32.09 0.58 3.22
CA ALA A 133 33.01 -0.05 4.17
C ALA A 133 34.28 -0.58 3.49
N ASP A 134 34.19 -1.04 2.24
CA ASP A 134 35.31 -1.53 1.43
C ASP A 134 36.18 -0.40 0.88
N GLY A 135 35.81 0.86 1.16
CA GLY A 135 36.58 2.05 0.74
C GLY A 135 36.53 2.33 -0.76
N GLU A 136 35.45 1.89 -1.41
CA GLU A 136 35.24 2.18 -2.83
C GLU A 136 35.18 3.70 -3.10
N ARG A 137 35.56 4.09 -4.31
CA ARG A 137 35.57 5.51 -4.69
C ARG A 137 34.17 6.10 -4.61
N SER A 138 34.07 7.28 -4.01
CA SER A 138 32.81 7.98 -3.79
C SER A 138 31.93 8.11 -5.05
N ASP A 139 32.55 8.23 -6.24
CA ASP A 139 31.83 8.32 -7.49
C ASP A 139 31.11 6.99 -7.85
N PHE A 140 31.74 5.85 -7.54
CA PHE A 140 31.12 4.53 -7.72
C PHE A 140 29.91 4.35 -6.80
N ILE A 141 30.04 4.78 -5.54
CA ILE A 141 28.95 4.70 -4.56
C ILE A 141 27.76 5.56 -4.99
N VAL A 142 28.02 6.78 -5.47
CA VAL A 142 26.97 7.66 -6.01
C VAL A 142 26.26 7.02 -7.20
N MET A 143 27.00 6.38 -8.11
CA MET A 143 26.40 5.67 -9.26
C MET A 143 25.58 4.46 -8.83
N ALA A 144 26.07 3.66 -7.87
CA ALA A 144 25.34 2.54 -7.31
C ALA A 144 24.04 2.98 -6.64
N VAL A 145 24.09 4.04 -5.83
CA VAL A 145 22.90 4.63 -5.19
C VAL A 145 21.92 5.15 -6.25
N ALA A 146 22.39 5.83 -7.29
CA ALA A 146 21.51 6.31 -8.38
C ALA A 146 20.77 5.14 -9.07
N SER A 147 21.48 4.02 -9.32
CA SER A 147 20.87 2.81 -9.88
C SER A 147 19.82 2.20 -8.94
N GLU A 148 20.15 2.09 -7.65
CA GLU A 148 19.22 1.58 -6.63
C GLU A 148 17.97 2.46 -6.47
N LEU A 149 18.14 3.79 -6.48
CA LEU A 149 17.01 4.74 -6.42
C LEU A 149 16.10 4.60 -7.64
N ARG A 150 16.67 4.43 -8.84
CA ARG A 150 15.90 4.24 -10.07
C ARG A 150 15.02 3.00 -9.99
N ASP A 151 15.59 1.88 -9.53
CA ASP A 151 14.88 0.61 -9.44
C ASP A 151 13.86 0.59 -8.27
N LEU A 152 14.25 1.14 -7.10
CA LEU A 152 13.41 1.21 -5.92
C LEU A 152 12.13 2.02 -6.15
N LEU A 153 12.28 3.21 -6.74
CA LEU A 153 11.18 4.15 -6.97
C LEU A 153 10.56 4.00 -8.37
N THR A 154 11.07 3.07 -9.19
CA THR A 154 10.62 2.82 -10.58
C THR A 154 10.68 4.10 -11.42
N LEU A 155 11.84 4.76 -11.39
CA LEU A 155 12.07 6.04 -12.07
C LEU A 155 12.49 5.83 -13.53
N GLY A 156 12.21 6.83 -14.36
CA GLY A 156 12.70 6.88 -15.74
C GLY A 156 14.20 7.16 -15.79
N ASP A 157 14.68 8.08 -14.94
CA ASP A 157 16.10 8.44 -14.84
C ASP A 157 16.43 8.98 -13.44
N VAL A 158 17.71 8.90 -13.04
CA VAL A 158 18.26 9.49 -11.82
C VAL A 158 19.61 10.11 -12.13
N ARG A 159 19.79 11.39 -11.79
CA ARG A 159 21.04 12.12 -11.97
C ARG A 159 21.54 12.66 -10.65
N PHE A 160 22.84 12.66 -10.46
CA PHE A 160 23.46 13.29 -9.31
C PHE A 160 24.06 14.65 -9.69
N GLU A 161 23.70 15.67 -8.93
CA GLU A 161 24.24 17.03 -9.07
C GLU A 161 25.04 17.40 -7.82
N ARG A 162 26.29 17.83 -7.99
CA ARG A 162 27.14 18.32 -6.89
C ARG A 162 26.81 19.76 -6.53
N THR A 163 26.95 20.10 -5.25
CA THR A 163 26.90 21.51 -4.80
C THR A 163 28.12 22.28 -5.30
N PRO A 164 27.97 23.60 -5.72
CA PRO A 164 26.77 24.43 -5.69
C PRO A 164 25.82 24.15 -6.86
N PHE A 165 24.51 24.40 -6.67
CA PHE A 165 23.50 24.24 -7.71
C PHE A 165 23.32 25.57 -8.49
N ASP A 166 23.07 25.45 -9.78
CA ASP A 166 22.88 26.59 -10.68
C ASP A 166 21.40 26.87 -10.98
N ASP A 167 20.51 26.61 -10.00
CA ASP A 167 19.07 26.79 -10.23
C ASP A 167 18.46 27.84 -9.33
N ASP A 168 17.86 28.84 -10.00
CA ASP A 168 16.97 29.82 -9.34
C ASP A 168 15.53 29.35 -9.18
N LYS A 169 15.16 28.15 -9.67
CA LYS A 169 13.77 27.67 -9.64
C LYS A 169 13.53 26.71 -8.47
N PRO A 170 12.51 26.97 -7.63
CA PRO A 170 12.13 26.04 -6.59
C PRO A 170 11.67 24.71 -7.22
N MET A 171 12.40 23.64 -6.94
CA MET A 171 12.12 22.29 -7.39
C MET A 171 11.36 21.52 -6.30
N PRO A 172 10.41 20.64 -6.65
CA PRO A 172 9.85 19.70 -5.68
C PRO A 172 10.94 18.93 -4.95
N THR A 173 10.76 18.73 -3.65
CA THR A 173 11.77 18.06 -2.80
C THR A 173 11.19 16.85 -2.09
N LEU A 174 11.96 15.79 -2.00
CA LEU A 174 11.74 14.68 -1.09
C LEU A 174 12.55 14.96 0.17
N ASP A 175 11.85 15.16 1.28
CA ASP A 175 12.48 15.48 2.57
C ASP A 175 13.02 14.23 3.29
N ARG A 176 13.73 14.45 4.41
CA ARG A 176 14.29 13.36 5.22
C ARG A 176 13.24 12.49 5.90
N SER A 177 12.00 12.95 6.00
CA SER A 177 10.90 12.18 6.57
C SER A 177 10.19 11.31 5.52
N GLY A 178 10.58 11.39 4.24
CA GLY A 178 9.94 10.68 3.14
C GLY A 178 8.73 11.38 2.54
N ASN A 179 8.48 12.64 2.92
CA ASN A 179 7.40 13.44 2.35
C ASN A 179 7.89 14.23 1.14
N VAL A 180 7.00 14.43 0.17
CA VAL A 180 7.29 15.21 -1.05
C VAL A 180 6.64 16.56 -0.93
N TYR A 181 7.39 17.63 -1.19
CA TYR A 181 6.92 19.01 -1.13
C TYR A 181 7.08 19.73 -2.47
N ILE A 182 6.09 20.53 -2.83
CA ILE A 182 6.15 21.52 -3.91
C ILE A 182 6.04 22.90 -3.25
N GLY A 183 7.16 23.57 -3.06
CA GLY A 183 7.22 24.74 -2.19
C GLY A 183 6.86 24.37 -0.76
N ASN A 184 5.77 24.92 -0.20
CA ASN A 184 5.30 24.62 1.16
C ASN A 184 4.11 23.66 1.20
N ILE A 185 3.74 23.05 0.06
CA ILE A 185 2.58 22.16 -0.04
C ILE A 185 3.05 20.72 -0.09
N GLU A 186 2.53 19.87 0.80
CA GLU A 186 2.77 18.44 0.78
C GLU A 186 2.03 17.78 -0.39
N TRP A 187 2.76 16.96 -1.16
CA TRP A 187 2.26 16.27 -2.34
C TRP A 187 1.90 14.82 -2.02
N GLY A 188 0.72 14.39 -2.45
CA GLY A 188 0.21 13.03 -2.21
C GLY A 188 0.85 11.95 -3.08
N ALA A 189 2.15 11.72 -2.96
CA ALA A 189 2.91 10.78 -3.78
C ALA A 189 2.44 9.32 -3.71
N ASP A 190 1.77 8.93 -2.60
CA ASP A 190 1.20 7.58 -2.43
C ASP A 190 0.08 7.27 -3.42
N SER A 191 -0.64 8.27 -3.88
CA SER A 191 -1.78 8.10 -4.79
C SER A 191 -1.52 8.64 -6.18
N MET A 192 -0.79 9.75 -6.30
CA MET A 192 -0.55 10.48 -7.54
C MET A 192 0.82 10.18 -8.18
N GLY A 193 1.71 9.47 -7.44
CA GLY A 193 3.10 9.32 -7.84
C GLY A 193 3.92 10.59 -7.54
N LEU A 194 5.20 10.58 -7.92
CA LEU A 194 6.04 11.75 -7.79
C LEU A 194 5.67 12.83 -8.84
N PRO A 195 5.85 14.12 -8.53
CA PRO A 195 5.71 15.19 -9.53
C PRO A 195 6.78 15.07 -10.65
N THR A 196 6.78 15.99 -11.63
CA THR A 196 7.59 15.86 -12.85
C THR A 196 9.09 15.64 -12.60
N THR A 197 9.67 16.33 -11.61
CA THR A 197 11.07 16.19 -11.20
C THR A 197 11.15 16.49 -9.72
N VAL A 198 11.89 15.65 -8.99
CA VAL A 198 12.01 15.77 -7.52
C VAL A 198 13.48 15.78 -7.14
N ALA A 199 13.89 16.70 -6.28
CA ALA A 199 15.22 16.73 -5.70
C ALA A 199 15.23 15.92 -4.38
N LEU A 200 16.21 15.04 -4.22
CA LEU A 200 16.54 14.34 -2.97
C LEU A 200 17.93 14.78 -2.53
N GLY A 201 18.01 15.48 -1.40
CA GLY A 201 19.26 15.97 -0.84
C GLY A 201 20.22 14.87 -0.45
N VAL A 202 21.51 15.11 -0.62
CA VAL A 202 22.59 14.21 -0.20
C VAL A 202 23.47 14.96 0.80
N ASP A 203 23.28 14.60 2.08
CA ASP A 203 23.91 15.27 3.19
C ASP A 203 24.85 14.31 3.94
N GLY A 204 26.00 14.81 4.37
CA GLY A 204 26.97 14.06 5.17
C GLY A 204 27.79 14.99 6.06
N ASN A 205 28.00 14.62 7.32
CA ASN A 205 28.73 15.39 8.32
C ASN A 205 28.23 16.86 8.45
N GLY A 206 26.91 17.04 8.40
CA GLY A 206 26.29 18.36 8.56
C GLY A 206 26.43 19.30 7.35
N ARG A 207 26.90 18.79 6.22
CA ARG A 207 27.07 19.55 4.97
C ARG A 207 26.32 18.85 3.83
N GLN A 208 25.67 19.65 2.96
CA GLN A 208 25.11 19.16 1.72
C GLN A 208 26.20 19.00 0.66
N TRP A 209 26.36 17.77 0.13
CA TRP A 209 27.33 17.41 -0.90
C TRP A 209 26.78 17.46 -2.29
N GLY A 210 25.46 17.33 -2.41
CA GLY A 210 24.76 17.30 -3.69
C GLY A 210 23.28 16.98 -3.53
N ARG A 211 22.66 16.61 -4.63
CA ARG A 211 21.29 16.10 -4.68
C ARG A 211 21.14 15.08 -5.81
N PHE A 212 20.27 14.11 -5.61
CA PHE A 212 19.76 13.30 -6.71
C PHE A 212 18.54 14.00 -7.33
N ILE A 213 18.54 14.10 -8.64
CA ILE A 213 17.41 14.56 -9.44
C ILE A 213 16.67 13.33 -9.91
N LEU A 214 15.47 13.13 -9.39
CA LEU A 214 14.63 11.99 -9.65
C LEU A 214 13.64 12.34 -10.76
N LEU A 215 13.69 11.62 -11.88
CA LEU A 215 12.75 11.74 -12.99
C LEU A 215 11.73 10.60 -12.91
N PRO A 216 10.52 10.84 -12.41
CA PRO A 216 9.53 9.78 -12.20
C PRO A 216 8.94 9.26 -13.49
N THR A 217 8.48 8.01 -13.46
CA THR A 217 7.59 7.49 -14.49
C THR A 217 6.17 8.00 -14.21
N PRO A 218 5.53 8.71 -15.14
CA PRO A 218 4.23 9.34 -14.88
C PRO A 218 3.15 8.34 -14.46
N GLY A 219 2.35 8.72 -13.46
CA GLY A 219 1.18 7.95 -13.02
C GLY A 219 1.48 6.70 -12.20
N LEU A 220 2.73 6.47 -11.79
CA LEU A 220 3.08 5.38 -10.89
C LEU A 220 3.10 5.88 -9.44
N PRO A 221 2.24 5.35 -8.54
CA PRO A 221 2.30 5.63 -7.12
C PRO A 221 3.65 5.22 -6.52
N VAL A 222 4.19 6.05 -5.65
CA VAL A 222 5.42 5.75 -4.91
C VAL A 222 5.09 5.67 -3.42
N PRO A 223 5.01 4.45 -2.84
CA PRO A 223 4.68 4.24 -1.44
C PRO A 223 5.63 4.97 -0.48
N PHE A 224 5.09 5.41 0.65
CA PHE A 224 5.85 6.12 1.68
C PHE A 224 7.10 5.35 2.12
N GLU A 225 6.96 4.04 2.33
CA GLU A 225 8.04 3.16 2.78
C GLU A 225 9.23 3.19 1.81
N ARG A 226 8.98 3.16 0.49
CA ARG A 226 10.04 3.24 -0.52
C ARG A 226 10.73 4.60 -0.52
N ARG A 227 10.00 5.68 -0.25
CA ARG A 227 10.57 7.02 -0.16
C ARG A 227 11.52 7.15 1.05
N VAL A 228 11.16 6.56 2.19
CA VAL A 228 12.03 6.52 3.38
C VAL A 228 13.33 5.75 3.09
N VAL A 229 13.25 4.61 2.39
CA VAL A 229 14.43 3.85 1.97
C VAL A 229 15.29 4.64 0.99
N ALA A 230 14.69 5.39 0.06
CA ALA A 230 15.41 6.26 -0.85
C ALA A 230 16.21 7.35 -0.11
N VAL A 231 15.64 7.92 0.94
CA VAL A 231 16.34 8.88 1.82
C VAL A 231 17.54 8.20 2.50
N ALA A 232 17.36 6.99 3.05
CA ALA A 232 18.46 6.26 3.69
C ALA A 232 19.61 5.93 2.71
N LEU A 233 19.29 5.60 1.44
CA LEU A 233 20.30 5.40 0.40
C LEU A 233 21.04 6.72 0.06
N ALA A 234 20.34 7.84 0.00
CA ALA A 234 20.97 9.14 -0.23
C ALA A 234 21.88 9.56 0.93
N ASP A 235 21.50 9.27 2.17
CA ASP A 235 22.34 9.52 3.36
C ASP A 235 23.66 8.69 3.31
N GLN A 236 23.62 7.45 2.79
CA GLN A 236 24.82 6.66 2.59
C GLN A 236 25.74 7.24 1.52
N ALA A 237 25.21 7.75 0.41
CA ALA A 237 26.00 8.49 -0.58
C ALA A 237 26.65 9.73 0.04
N GLY A 238 25.92 10.45 0.90
CA GLY A 238 26.43 11.59 1.64
C GLY A 238 27.57 11.24 2.59
N ALA A 239 27.45 10.14 3.32
CA ALA A 239 28.51 9.62 4.19
C ALA A 239 29.78 9.28 3.39
N ALA A 240 29.64 8.60 2.25
CA ALA A 240 30.75 8.24 1.38
C ALA A 240 31.47 9.47 0.81
N LEU A 241 30.71 10.49 0.37
CA LEU A 241 31.26 11.75 -0.11
C LEU A 241 31.98 12.52 0.99
N ALA A 242 31.49 12.47 2.21
CA ALA A 242 32.11 13.11 3.36
C ALA A 242 33.48 12.47 3.72
N VAL A 243 33.59 11.14 3.64
CA VAL A 243 34.85 10.40 3.88
C VAL A 243 35.84 10.65 2.75
N GLY A 244 35.41 10.52 1.48
CA GLY A 244 36.30 10.68 0.31
C GLY A 244 36.94 12.06 0.18
N ASN A 245 36.28 13.12 0.65
CA ASN A 245 36.84 14.48 0.66
C ASN A 245 37.65 14.81 1.94
N GLY A 246 37.58 13.96 2.97
CA GLY A 246 38.39 14.14 4.19
C GLY A 246 39.84 13.61 4.09
N VAL A 247 40.12 12.73 3.12
CA VAL A 247 41.43 12.11 2.87
C VAL A 247 42.35 12.99 2.00
N THR A 248 41.81 14.08 1.43
CA THR A 248 42.54 14.96 0.49
C THR A 248 42.99 16.28 1.14
N ARG A 249 43.16 16.32 2.48
CA ARG A 249 43.73 17.45 3.19
C ARG A 249 45.02 17.07 3.89
#